data_b7ffd9b4e8e656cfaef7628961a6cc6a
#
_entry.id   b7ffd9b4e8e656cfaef7628961a6cc6a
#
_cell.length_a   1.000
_cell.length_b   1.000
_cell.length_c   1.000
_cell.angle_alpha   90.00
_cell.angle_beta   90.00
_cell.angle_gamma   90.00
#
_symmetry.space_group_name_H-M   'P 1'
#
loop_
_entity.id
_entity.type
_entity.pdbx_description
1 polymer ?
#
loop_
_entity_poly.entity_id
_entity_poly.type
_entity_poly.pdbx_seq_one_letter_code
_entity_poly.pdbx_strand_id
1 'polypeptide(L)'
;MAKHVKNFLVDVAYDMLEKCGKDMSDLVVVFPNKRASLFLNEYLARKADGPIWAPTYTTISDLFRHHSDLAVADPIKLVCDLHKSFVKCTGIEETLDHFYGWGQLLITDFDDIDKNMADAEKVFANLKDIHELDDVSYLTDEQKRMIQKFFSNFSDDHNSELKKRFLQLWSHFLDIYQDFNARLAEQGLAYEGALYRQVVQSDIQFEHHMYLFVGFNMMQEVELQLCDKLQKEGKAAFYWDYDNYYMQNDHEAGHYIRQYLQYYPDEFANKKHEYLLDNKKSIQFISAPTENIQARYVNTWLSENDRLGKGNRAAIVLADESLLPAVIHSLPKTDKPFNITIGYPLQQSPFYSLVQQLIQLQGIGHPKDSNTYRLHYVLRALRHPYAKHISARYADVIKSLEEKKRFYPSHDSLVLDGDEDLALLFQPLDAEDVNAYNLALVHYLLDILKLIGVHTKGQEDALFQESLYRTYTLINRLKGLVESDDLQVDTITLERLILQLFQTTNVPFHGEPAEGIQIMGVLETRNLDFTDMLILSCNEGKLPKGVNDSSFIPYSIRKAYGLTTVDNKVAIYAYYFYRMIQRCQHLAFTYNN
;
A
#
# COMPACT_ATOMS: atom_id res chain seq x y z
N MET A 1 -27.21 6.17 -34.22
CA MET A 1 -25.83 6.47 -33.79
C MET A 1 -25.79 6.40 -32.28
N ALA A 2 -25.20 5.38 -31.72
CA ALA A 2 -24.97 5.32 -30.27
C ALA A 2 -24.05 6.50 -29.90
N LYS A 3 -24.48 7.39 -28.97
CA LYS A 3 -23.61 8.43 -28.44
C LYS A 3 -22.34 7.75 -27.92
N HIS A 4 -21.20 8.05 -28.53
CA HIS A 4 -19.91 7.61 -28.01
C HIS A 4 -19.82 8.04 -26.55
N VAL A 5 -19.70 7.07 -25.65
CA VAL A 5 -19.41 7.33 -24.26
C VAL A 5 -18.04 7.98 -24.23
N LYS A 6 -17.96 9.23 -23.80
CA LYS A 6 -16.69 9.95 -23.66
C LYS A 6 -15.83 9.18 -22.64
N ASN A 7 -14.68 8.68 -23.06
CA ASN A 7 -13.73 7.92 -22.22
C ASN A 7 -12.31 8.33 -22.60
N PHE A 8 -11.52 8.73 -21.60
CA PHE A 8 -10.19 9.27 -21.80
C PHE A 8 -9.25 8.28 -22.48
N LEU A 9 -9.17 7.04 -22.00
CA LEU A 9 -8.27 6.03 -22.59
C LEU A 9 -8.71 5.59 -23.99
N VAL A 10 -10.02 5.63 -24.28
CA VAL A 10 -10.51 5.40 -25.65
C VAL A 10 -10.03 6.50 -26.59
N ASP A 11 -10.07 7.74 -26.12
CA ASP A 11 -9.59 8.88 -26.90
C ASP A 11 -8.08 8.79 -27.13
N VAL A 12 -7.30 8.39 -26.12
CA VAL A 12 -5.85 8.13 -26.25
C VAL A 12 -5.58 7.01 -27.25
N ALA A 13 -6.32 5.89 -27.17
CA ALA A 13 -6.17 4.78 -28.11
C ALA A 13 -6.40 5.20 -29.56
N TYR A 14 -7.41 6.04 -29.79
CA TYR A 14 -7.72 6.53 -31.15
C TYR A 14 -6.64 7.45 -31.69
N ASP A 15 -6.15 8.37 -30.88
CA ASP A 15 -5.10 9.31 -31.26
C ASP A 15 -3.78 8.57 -31.56
N MET A 16 -3.43 7.57 -30.73
CA MET A 16 -2.27 6.71 -30.97
C MET A 16 -2.37 5.96 -32.29
N LEU A 17 -3.53 5.34 -32.59
CA LEU A 17 -3.73 4.63 -33.86
C LEU A 17 -3.71 5.57 -35.08
N GLU A 18 -4.22 6.80 -34.92
CA GLU A 18 -4.21 7.80 -35.96
C GLU A 18 -2.78 8.33 -36.26
N LYS A 19 -1.99 8.59 -35.21
CA LYS A 19 -0.64 9.16 -35.35
C LYS A 19 0.42 8.11 -35.67
N CYS A 20 0.35 6.93 -35.07
CA CYS A 20 1.40 5.91 -35.12
C CYS A 20 1.04 4.71 -35.99
N GLY A 21 -0.24 4.57 -36.36
CA GLY A 21 -0.70 3.42 -37.16
C GLY A 21 -0.74 2.11 -36.34
N LYS A 22 -0.41 1.00 -37.01
CA LYS A 22 -0.51 -0.36 -36.39
C LYS A 22 0.77 -0.86 -35.75
N ASP A 23 1.90 -0.20 -36.01
CA ASP A 23 3.19 -0.53 -35.39
C ASP A 23 3.55 0.52 -34.34
N MET A 24 3.38 0.14 -33.07
CA MET A 24 3.68 0.96 -31.91
C MET A 24 4.79 0.32 -31.04
N SER A 25 5.55 -0.63 -31.59
CA SER A 25 6.57 -1.39 -30.85
C SER A 25 7.70 -0.51 -30.28
N ASP A 26 7.97 0.64 -30.90
CA ASP A 26 8.99 1.60 -30.45
C ASP A 26 8.43 2.73 -29.57
N LEU A 27 7.20 2.56 -29.07
CA LEU A 27 6.56 3.49 -28.13
C LEU A 27 6.52 2.91 -26.72
N VAL A 28 6.73 3.76 -25.73
CA VAL A 28 6.51 3.45 -24.31
C VAL A 28 5.38 4.29 -23.79
N VAL A 29 4.33 3.67 -23.27
CA VAL A 29 3.24 4.36 -22.60
C VAL A 29 3.46 4.30 -21.09
N VAL A 30 3.68 5.46 -20.50
CA VAL A 30 3.97 5.63 -19.07
C VAL A 30 2.71 6.03 -18.33
N PHE A 31 2.36 5.27 -17.30
CA PHE A 31 1.18 5.52 -16.47
C PHE A 31 1.56 5.76 -15.00
N PRO A 32 0.72 6.46 -14.21
CA PRO A 32 0.88 6.52 -12.76
C PRO A 32 0.58 5.17 -12.05
N ASN A 33 -0.15 4.26 -12.70
CA ASN A 33 -0.40 2.89 -12.21
C ASN A 33 -0.58 1.89 -13.35
N LYS A 34 -0.33 0.59 -13.08
CA LYS A 34 -0.37 -0.48 -14.10
C LYS A 34 -1.76 -0.76 -14.69
N ARG A 35 -2.84 -0.44 -13.98
CA ARG A 35 -4.20 -0.85 -14.38
C ARG A 35 -4.65 -0.18 -15.68
N ALA A 36 -4.37 1.11 -15.83
CA ALA A 36 -4.78 1.87 -17.01
C ALA A 36 -4.24 1.24 -18.31
N SER A 37 -3.06 0.61 -18.27
CA SER A 37 -2.47 -0.07 -19.43
C SER A 37 -3.33 -1.22 -19.97
N LEU A 38 -3.99 -1.98 -19.07
CA LEU A 38 -4.84 -3.10 -19.45
C LEU A 38 -6.07 -2.63 -20.23
N PHE A 39 -6.69 -1.53 -19.77
CA PHE A 39 -7.82 -0.92 -20.48
C PHE A 39 -7.40 -0.27 -21.79
N LEU A 40 -6.26 0.44 -21.82
CA LEU A 40 -5.76 1.04 -23.06
C LEU A 40 -5.47 -0.06 -24.10
N ASN A 41 -4.82 -1.14 -23.70
CA ASN A 41 -4.51 -2.26 -24.59
C ASN A 41 -5.78 -2.89 -25.16
N GLU A 42 -6.82 -3.06 -24.35
CA GLU A 42 -8.12 -3.55 -24.80
C GLU A 42 -8.77 -2.59 -25.82
N TYR A 43 -8.74 -1.27 -25.56
CA TYR A 43 -9.31 -0.30 -26.49
C TYR A 43 -8.54 -0.22 -27.81
N LEU A 44 -7.21 -0.33 -27.77
CA LEU A 44 -6.39 -0.45 -28.98
C LEU A 44 -6.76 -1.69 -29.79
N ALA A 45 -6.84 -2.85 -29.14
CA ALA A 45 -7.21 -4.12 -29.78
C ALA A 45 -8.61 -4.09 -30.40
N ARG A 46 -9.60 -3.51 -29.69
CA ARG A 46 -10.98 -3.38 -30.19
C ARG A 46 -11.12 -2.42 -31.35
N LYS A 47 -10.29 -1.38 -31.40
CA LYS A 47 -10.36 -0.34 -32.44
C LYS A 47 -9.52 -0.68 -33.67
N ALA A 48 -8.43 -1.38 -33.49
CA ALA A 48 -7.56 -1.78 -34.58
C ALA A 48 -8.28 -2.76 -35.51
N ASP A 49 -8.33 -2.43 -36.79
CA ASP A 49 -8.85 -3.31 -37.82
C ASP A 49 -7.78 -4.33 -38.22
N GLY A 50 -7.55 -5.33 -37.38
CA GLY A 50 -6.56 -6.39 -37.54
C GLY A 50 -5.39 -6.34 -36.54
N PRO A 51 -4.35 -7.15 -36.76
CA PRO A 51 -3.20 -7.22 -35.85
C PRO A 51 -2.45 -5.90 -35.70
N ILE A 52 -1.99 -5.61 -34.50
CA ILE A 52 -1.12 -4.47 -34.17
C ILE A 52 0.10 -4.94 -33.39
N TRP A 53 1.18 -4.22 -33.49
CA TRP A 53 2.30 -4.29 -32.57
C TRP A 53 2.02 -3.32 -31.43
N ALA A 54 1.73 -3.85 -30.25
CA ALA A 54 1.39 -3.03 -29.08
C ALA A 54 2.61 -2.24 -28.57
N PRO A 55 2.40 -1.07 -27.95
CA PRO A 55 3.48 -0.34 -27.28
C PRO A 55 3.92 -1.08 -26.01
N THR A 56 5.09 -0.74 -25.52
CA THR A 56 5.52 -1.12 -24.17
C THR A 56 4.74 -0.31 -23.14
N TYR A 57 4.16 -0.97 -22.13
CA TYR A 57 3.47 -0.31 -21.03
C TYR A 57 4.33 -0.35 -19.78
N THR A 58 4.49 0.78 -19.12
CA THR A 58 5.27 0.90 -17.88
C THR A 58 4.61 1.87 -16.90
N THR A 59 5.03 1.82 -15.65
CA THR A 59 4.74 2.89 -14.68
C THR A 59 5.95 3.81 -14.56
N ILE A 60 5.72 5.02 -14.01
CA ILE A 60 6.83 5.95 -13.77
C ILE A 60 7.86 5.32 -12.80
N SER A 61 7.40 4.60 -11.77
CA SER A 61 8.28 3.87 -10.83
C SER A 61 9.11 2.78 -11.53
N ASP A 62 8.48 1.97 -12.39
CA ASP A 62 9.19 0.92 -13.12
C ASP A 62 10.18 1.52 -14.12
N LEU A 63 9.85 2.68 -14.72
CA LEU A 63 10.76 3.39 -15.63
C LEU A 63 12.04 3.84 -14.89
N PHE A 64 11.92 4.39 -13.68
CA PHE A 64 13.09 4.72 -12.85
C PHE A 64 13.90 3.48 -12.50
N ARG A 65 13.25 2.42 -12.04
CA ARG A 65 13.93 1.16 -11.66
C ARG A 65 14.66 0.51 -12.82
N HIS A 66 14.14 0.64 -14.04
CA HIS A 66 14.78 0.11 -15.24
C HIS A 66 16.11 0.81 -15.55
N HIS A 67 16.24 2.08 -15.21
CA HIS A 67 17.44 2.90 -15.46
C HIS A 67 18.36 3.00 -14.24
N SER A 68 18.21 2.15 -13.23
CA SER A 68 19.03 2.13 -12.02
C SER A 68 19.77 0.80 -11.86
N ASP A 69 21.04 0.88 -11.44
CA ASP A 69 21.82 -0.27 -11.00
C ASP A 69 21.50 -0.69 -9.54
N LEU A 70 20.75 0.17 -8.81
CA LEU A 70 20.34 -0.11 -7.44
C LEU A 70 18.97 -0.80 -7.41
N ALA A 71 18.78 -1.70 -6.44
CA ALA A 71 17.50 -2.31 -6.15
C ALA A 71 16.81 -1.58 -4.97
N VAL A 72 15.46 -1.48 -5.03
CA VAL A 72 14.70 -0.96 -3.88
C VAL A 72 14.75 -1.99 -2.75
N ALA A 73 15.27 -1.58 -1.60
CA ALA A 73 15.41 -2.44 -0.45
C ALA A 73 14.06 -2.79 0.21
N ASP A 74 14.04 -3.93 0.89
CA ASP A 74 12.91 -4.33 1.73
C ASP A 74 12.62 -3.27 2.82
N PRO A 75 11.34 -2.86 3.04
CA PRO A 75 11.01 -1.84 4.04
C PRO A 75 11.45 -2.16 5.46
N ILE A 76 11.48 -3.43 5.88
CA ILE A 76 11.98 -3.81 7.21
C ILE A 76 13.49 -3.66 7.26
N LYS A 77 14.19 -4.13 6.21
CA LYS A 77 15.64 -3.98 6.09
C LYS A 77 16.04 -2.51 6.09
N LEU A 78 15.29 -1.64 5.41
CA LEU A 78 15.54 -0.19 5.45
C LEU A 78 15.54 0.34 6.88
N VAL A 79 14.55 -0.05 7.72
CA VAL A 79 14.52 0.37 9.12
C VAL A 79 15.69 -0.20 9.91
N CYS A 80 16.06 -1.47 9.67
CA CYS A 80 17.22 -2.10 10.33
C CYS A 80 18.53 -1.38 9.98
N ASP A 81 18.77 -1.07 8.70
CA ASP A 81 19.98 -0.37 8.26
C ASP A 81 20.00 1.09 8.73
N LEU A 82 18.84 1.76 8.73
CA LEU A 82 18.71 3.10 9.31
C LEU A 82 19.00 3.09 10.82
N HIS A 83 18.53 2.09 11.55
CA HIS A 83 18.83 1.93 12.97
C HIS A 83 20.34 1.80 13.23
N LYS A 84 21.05 0.99 12.42
CA LYS A 84 22.51 0.85 12.49
C LYS A 84 23.21 2.19 12.27
N SER A 85 22.76 2.99 11.29
CA SER A 85 23.28 4.33 11.02
C SER A 85 22.95 5.31 12.16
N PHE A 86 21.74 5.22 12.71
CA PHE A 86 21.31 6.02 13.85
C PHE A 86 22.21 5.80 15.08
N VAL A 87 22.40 4.55 15.50
CA VAL A 87 23.27 4.20 16.64
C VAL A 87 24.70 4.67 16.41
N LYS A 88 25.22 4.48 15.18
CA LYS A 88 26.59 4.92 14.82
C LYS A 88 26.76 6.43 14.92
N CYS A 89 25.82 7.22 14.38
CA CYS A 89 25.94 8.68 14.30
C CYS A 89 25.61 9.38 15.61
N THR A 90 24.68 8.84 16.40
CA THR A 90 24.22 9.48 17.65
C THR A 90 24.91 8.94 18.91
N GLY A 91 25.45 7.71 18.86
CA GLY A 91 25.95 7.00 20.05
C GLY A 91 24.82 6.58 21.01
N ILE A 92 23.56 6.70 20.63
CA ILE A 92 22.41 6.30 21.46
C ILE A 92 22.10 4.83 21.19
N GLU A 93 22.26 3.99 22.22
CA GLU A 93 21.89 2.57 22.17
C GLU A 93 20.37 2.42 22.34
N GLU A 94 19.62 2.68 21.28
CA GLU A 94 18.17 2.46 21.23
C GLU A 94 17.88 1.06 20.69
N THR A 95 16.85 0.40 21.23
CA THR A 95 16.43 -0.89 20.70
C THR A 95 15.62 -0.74 19.42
N LEU A 96 15.73 -1.73 18.52
CA LEU A 96 15.06 -1.65 17.21
C LEU A 96 13.54 -1.56 17.33
N ASP A 97 12.93 -2.17 18.35
CA ASP A 97 11.49 -2.11 18.58
C ASP A 97 10.97 -0.71 18.94
N HIS A 98 11.71 0.02 19.75
CA HIS A 98 11.42 1.43 20.03
C HIS A 98 11.69 2.33 18.83
N PHE A 99 12.74 2.04 18.08
CA PHE A 99 13.14 2.80 16.90
C PHE A 99 12.22 2.59 15.70
N TYR A 100 11.57 1.41 15.56
CA TYR A 100 10.96 0.96 14.31
C TYR A 100 9.94 1.96 13.72
N GLY A 101 8.93 2.38 14.48
CA GLY A 101 7.94 3.35 14.00
C GLY A 101 8.53 4.72 13.69
N TRP A 102 9.51 5.12 14.47
CA TRP A 102 10.26 6.36 14.30
C TRP A 102 11.16 6.30 13.05
N GLY A 103 11.85 5.19 12.86
CA GLY A 103 12.67 4.93 11.68
C GLY A 103 11.87 4.94 10.38
N GLN A 104 10.67 4.35 10.36
CA GLN A 104 9.78 4.41 9.19
C GLN A 104 9.41 5.84 8.82
N LEU A 105 9.13 6.69 9.82
CA LEU A 105 8.82 8.09 9.59
C LEU A 105 10.02 8.86 9.02
N LEU A 106 11.21 8.62 9.55
CA LEU A 106 12.44 9.26 9.08
C LEU A 106 12.80 8.84 7.64
N ILE A 107 12.60 7.55 7.29
CA ILE A 107 12.75 7.08 5.90
C ILE A 107 11.78 7.81 4.97
N THR A 108 10.54 8.04 5.41
CA THR A 108 9.54 8.77 4.62
C THR A 108 9.98 10.23 4.38
N ASP A 109 10.58 10.88 5.38
CA ASP A 109 11.11 12.23 5.24
C ASP A 109 12.34 12.28 4.30
N PHE A 110 13.24 11.31 4.40
CA PHE A 110 14.38 11.18 3.47
C PHE A 110 13.93 10.91 2.05
N ASP A 111 12.96 10.02 1.87
CA ASP A 111 12.34 9.72 0.58
C ASP A 111 11.72 10.97 -0.07
N ASP A 112 11.05 11.81 0.73
CA ASP A 112 10.44 13.04 0.24
C ASP A 112 11.48 14.12 -0.11
N ILE A 113 12.58 14.22 0.65
CA ILE A 113 13.74 15.08 0.33
C ILE A 113 14.31 14.70 -1.04
N ASP A 114 14.54 13.42 -1.28
CA ASP A 114 15.16 12.95 -2.52
C ASP A 114 14.21 13.05 -3.72
N LYS A 115 12.95 12.68 -3.55
CA LYS A 115 11.94 12.78 -4.60
C LYS A 115 11.67 14.23 -5.04
N ASN A 116 11.83 15.18 -4.13
CA ASN A 116 11.69 16.60 -4.44
C ASN A 116 13.05 17.29 -4.73
N MET A 117 14.14 16.54 -4.88
CA MET A 117 15.48 17.05 -5.19
C MET A 117 15.96 18.14 -4.21
N ALA A 118 15.42 18.15 -2.98
CA ALA A 118 15.76 19.14 -1.97
C ALA A 118 17.20 18.95 -1.47
N ASP A 119 17.84 20.05 -1.08
CA ASP A 119 19.16 20.07 -0.51
C ASP A 119 19.09 19.66 0.97
N ALA A 120 19.47 18.41 1.28
CA ALA A 120 19.40 17.86 2.63
C ALA A 120 20.23 18.68 3.64
N GLU A 121 21.40 19.23 3.25
CA GLU A 121 22.20 20.09 4.14
C GLU A 121 21.39 21.32 4.57
N LYS A 122 20.72 21.98 3.63
CA LYS A 122 19.92 23.17 3.93
C LYS A 122 18.66 22.83 4.72
N VAL A 123 17.98 21.73 4.39
CA VAL A 123 16.79 21.26 5.11
C VAL A 123 17.13 21.03 6.58
N PHE A 124 18.22 20.32 6.87
CA PHE A 124 18.58 19.96 8.24
C PHE A 124 19.35 21.06 9.00
N ALA A 125 20.04 21.98 8.31
CA ALA A 125 20.76 23.08 8.94
C ALA A 125 19.82 24.18 9.50
N ASN A 126 18.71 24.44 8.84
CA ASN A 126 17.85 25.60 9.12
C ASN A 126 16.93 25.47 10.34
N LEU A 127 16.86 24.33 10.99
CA LEU A 127 15.97 24.15 12.15
C LEU A 127 16.42 24.91 13.40
N LYS A 128 17.69 25.26 13.49
CA LYS A 128 18.22 26.05 14.63
C LYS A 128 17.68 27.49 14.68
N ASP A 129 17.26 28.03 13.53
CA ASP A 129 16.87 29.43 13.37
C ASP A 129 15.34 29.66 13.34
N ILE A 130 14.53 28.61 13.48
CA ILE A 130 13.07 28.72 13.34
C ILE A 130 12.40 28.91 14.70
N HIS A 131 11.77 30.07 14.88
CA HIS A 131 10.93 30.40 16.04
C HIS A 131 9.75 29.43 16.27
N GLU A 132 9.32 28.69 15.24
CA GLU A 132 8.27 27.65 15.35
C GLU A 132 8.67 26.49 16.26
N LEU A 133 9.96 26.29 16.51
CA LEU A 133 10.43 25.29 17.46
C LEU A 133 10.17 25.68 18.94
N ASP A 134 9.74 26.90 19.21
CA ASP A 134 9.28 27.28 20.55
C ASP A 134 7.94 26.63 20.88
N ASP A 135 7.21 26.16 19.88
CA ASP A 135 5.94 25.45 20.02
C ASP A 135 5.98 24.11 19.29
N VAL A 136 6.03 22.99 20.04
CA VAL A 136 5.89 21.61 19.48
C VAL A 136 4.45 21.31 19.02
N SER A 137 3.60 22.34 18.86
CA SER A 137 2.20 22.18 18.40
C SER A 137 2.08 21.63 16.99
N TYR A 138 3.10 21.77 16.14
CA TYR A 138 3.14 21.19 14.80
C TYR A 138 3.25 19.65 14.79
N LEU A 139 3.71 19.03 15.90
CA LEU A 139 3.74 17.59 16.03
C LEU A 139 2.34 17.05 16.37
N THR A 140 1.91 16.01 15.67
CA THR A 140 0.69 15.30 16.02
C THR A 140 0.82 14.65 17.39
N ASP A 141 -0.30 14.35 18.05
CA ASP A 141 -0.28 13.66 19.35
C ASP A 141 0.37 12.27 19.24
N GLU A 142 0.32 11.63 18.09
CA GLU A 142 0.99 10.37 17.81
C GLU A 142 2.51 10.55 17.74
N GLN A 143 2.98 11.59 17.06
CA GLN A 143 4.40 11.93 16.98
C GLN A 143 4.96 12.34 18.36
N LYS A 144 4.19 13.13 19.12
CA LYS A 144 4.54 13.46 20.51
C LYS A 144 4.68 12.20 21.37
N ARG A 145 3.73 11.26 21.26
CA ARG A 145 3.80 9.96 21.97
C ARG A 145 4.99 9.11 21.50
N MET A 146 5.31 9.09 20.21
CA MET A 146 6.48 8.38 19.70
C MET A 146 7.78 8.98 20.25
N ILE A 147 7.94 10.30 20.23
CA ILE A 147 9.10 11.01 20.79
C ILE A 147 9.17 10.79 22.32
N GLN A 148 8.04 10.88 23.03
CA GLN A 148 7.98 10.60 24.48
C GLN A 148 8.35 9.15 24.79
N LYS A 149 7.88 8.21 23.99
CA LYS A 149 8.21 6.78 24.14
C LYS A 149 9.68 6.50 23.83
N PHE A 150 10.22 7.15 22.83
CA PHE A 150 11.63 7.09 22.47
C PHE A 150 12.52 7.61 23.62
N PHE A 151 12.10 8.69 24.27
CA PHE A 151 12.77 9.24 25.44
C PHE A 151 12.10 8.78 26.77
N SER A 152 11.79 7.49 26.91
CA SER A 152 10.93 6.87 27.95
C SER A 152 11.28 7.15 29.42
N ASN A 153 12.32 7.89 29.72
CA ASN A 153 12.74 8.30 31.08
C ASN A 153 12.23 9.69 31.50
N PHE A 154 11.20 10.25 30.81
CA PHE A 154 10.69 11.60 31.07
C PHE A 154 9.30 11.59 31.68
N SER A 155 9.14 12.32 32.77
CA SER A 155 7.86 12.70 33.34
C SER A 155 7.20 13.79 32.45
N ASP A 156 5.87 13.77 32.35
CA ASP A 156 5.02 14.62 31.49
C ASP A 156 5.17 16.15 31.66
N ASP A 157 6.01 16.63 32.57
CA ASP A 157 6.04 18.04 33.01
C ASP A 157 7.10 18.94 32.32
N HIS A 158 7.92 18.44 31.38
CA HIS A 158 9.02 19.23 30.82
C HIS A 158 9.09 19.29 29.29
N ASN A 159 8.16 20.02 28.65
CA ASN A 159 8.21 20.36 27.21
C ASN A 159 9.56 20.97 26.77
N SER A 160 10.27 21.70 27.64
CA SER A 160 11.55 22.31 27.34
C SER A 160 12.72 21.29 27.21
N GLU A 161 12.65 20.18 27.92
CA GLU A 161 13.68 19.14 27.89
C GLU A 161 13.49 18.18 26.72
N LEU A 162 12.24 17.86 26.38
CA LEU A 162 11.88 17.12 25.17
C LEU A 162 12.34 17.88 23.92
N LYS A 163 12.10 19.18 23.86
CA LYS A 163 12.57 20.08 22.81
C LYS A 163 14.09 20.05 22.67
N LYS A 164 14.82 20.18 23.77
CA LYS A 164 16.29 20.20 23.76
C LYS A 164 16.87 18.91 23.19
N ARG A 165 16.29 17.76 23.54
CA ARG A 165 16.73 16.46 23.04
C ARG A 165 16.34 16.24 21.59
N PHE A 166 15.16 16.68 21.18
CA PHE A 166 14.77 16.64 19.77
C PHE A 166 15.73 17.48 18.91
N LEU A 167 16.13 18.66 19.38
CA LEU A 167 17.13 19.49 18.69
C LEU A 167 18.53 18.85 18.65
N GLN A 168 18.94 18.17 19.72
CA GLN A 168 20.16 17.38 19.70
C GLN A 168 20.11 16.28 18.66
N LEU A 169 18.99 15.53 18.62
CA LEU A 169 18.78 14.48 17.64
C LEU A 169 18.76 15.02 16.22
N TRP A 170 18.07 16.15 16.01
CA TRP A 170 18.00 16.81 14.72
C TRP A 170 19.38 17.18 14.17
N SER A 171 20.30 17.58 15.03
CA SER A 171 21.67 17.92 14.60
C SER A 171 22.43 16.75 13.98
N HIS A 172 21.98 15.52 14.18
CA HIS A 172 22.55 14.30 13.60
C HIS A 172 21.81 13.80 12.34
N PHE A 173 20.67 14.40 11.96
CA PHE A 173 19.88 13.88 10.84
C PHE A 173 20.61 13.90 9.50
N LEU A 174 21.45 14.92 9.27
CA LEU A 174 22.28 14.96 8.06
C LEU A 174 23.30 13.81 8.05
N ASP A 175 23.99 13.59 9.17
CA ASP A 175 24.99 12.52 9.28
C ASP A 175 24.32 11.15 9.13
N ILE A 176 23.15 10.96 9.74
CA ILE A 176 22.34 9.74 9.61
C ILE A 176 21.91 9.53 8.14
N TYR A 177 21.41 10.57 7.47
CA TYR A 177 21.00 10.52 6.08
C TYR A 177 22.16 10.10 5.17
N GLN A 178 23.35 10.70 5.36
CA GLN A 178 24.54 10.41 4.56
C GLN A 178 25.05 8.98 4.82
N ASP A 179 25.18 8.56 6.10
CA ASP A 179 25.65 7.21 6.46
C ASP A 179 24.66 6.14 5.97
N PHE A 180 23.36 6.40 6.10
CA PHE A 180 22.32 5.47 5.65
C PHE A 180 22.36 5.25 4.13
N ASN A 181 22.45 6.34 3.35
CA ASN A 181 22.56 6.24 1.90
C ASN A 181 23.85 5.53 1.47
N ALA A 182 24.99 5.83 2.11
CA ALA A 182 26.25 5.15 1.83
C ALA A 182 26.15 3.64 2.13
N ARG A 183 25.60 3.27 3.29
CA ARG A 183 25.40 1.88 3.71
C ARG A 183 24.51 1.10 2.74
N LEU A 184 23.44 1.70 2.25
CA LEU A 184 22.56 1.06 1.26
C LEU A 184 23.26 0.90 -0.09
N ALA A 185 23.96 1.94 -0.55
CA ALA A 185 24.68 1.92 -1.83
C ALA A 185 25.78 0.84 -1.85
N GLU A 186 26.51 0.62 -0.74
CA GLU A 186 27.50 -0.47 -0.60
C GLU A 186 26.89 -1.85 -0.79
N GLN A 187 25.58 -2.00 -0.52
CA GLN A 187 24.83 -3.25 -0.70
C GLN A 187 24.14 -3.32 -2.07
N GLY A 188 24.29 -2.33 -2.95
CA GLY A 188 23.53 -2.23 -4.20
C GLY A 188 22.05 -1.91 -3.98
N LEU A 189 21.69 -1.31 -2.85
CA LEU A 189 20.32 -1.03 -2.43
C LEU A 189 20.07 0.47 -2.31
N ALA A 190 18.79 0.86 -2.36
CA ALA A 190 18.31 2.20 -2.08
C ALA A 190 16.85 2.16 -1.59
N TYR A 191 16.37 3.23 -0.95
CA TYR A 191 14.94 3.51 -0.91
C TYR A 191 14.52 4.23 -2.19
N GLU A 192 13.22 4.34 -2.44
CA GLU A 192 12.70 4.73 -3.75
C GLU A 192 13.16 6.11 -4.19
N GLY A 193 13.10 7.12 -3.31
CA GLY A 193 13.54 8.49 -3.60
C GLY A 193 15.02 8.62 -3.92
N ALA A 194 15.88 7.94 -3.17
CA ALA A 194 17.33 7.93 -3.41
C ALA A 194 17.65 7.30 -4.78
N LEU A 195 16.97 6.20 -5.14
CA LEU A 195 17.09 5.59 -6.46
C LEU A 195 16.68 6.57 -7.56
N TYR A 196 15.53 7.24 -7.43
CA TYR A 196 15.03 8.17 -8.45
C TYR A 196 15.95 9.37 -8.61
N ARG A 197 16.45 9.92 -7.49
CA ARG A 197 17.42 11.02 -7.49
C ARG A 197 18.71 10.64 -8.22
N GLN A 198 19.25 9.44 -7.93
CA GLN A 198 20.43 8.93 -8.63
C GLN A 198 20.20 8.83 -10.14
N VAL A 199 19.06 8.28 -10.56
CA VAL A 199 18.71 8.13 -11.98
C VAL A 199 18.69 9.47 -12.70
N VAL A 200 17.98 10.48 -12.15
CA VAL A 200 17.93 11.80 -12.83
C VAL A 200 19.26 12.55 -12.80
N GLN A 201 20.16 12.26 -11.87
CA GLN A 201 21.52 12.82 -11.84
C GLN A 201 22.50 12.10 -12.76
N SER A 202 22.16 10.88 -13.22
CA SER A 202 22.99 10.10 -14.14
C SER A 202 22.75 10.49 -15.60
N ASP A 203 23.63 10.01 -16.47
CA ASP A 203 23.46 10.12 -17.92
C ASP A 203 22.58 8.96 -18.43
N ILE A 204 21.28 9.22 -18.51
CA ILE A 204 20.29 8.23 -18.92
C ILE A 204 20.27 8.13 -20.44
N GLN A 205 20.31 6.89 -20.95
CA GLN A 205 20.08 6.60 -22.38
C GLN A 205 18.65 6.07 -22.55
N PHE A 206 17.85 6.80 -23.33
CA PHE A 206 16.48 6.40 -23.65
C PHE A 206 16.45 5.63 -24.98
N GLU A 207 16.12 4.34 -24.91
CA GLU A 207 16.21 3.39 -26.02
C GLU A 207 15.08 3.57 -27.05
N HIS A 208 13.88 3.93 -26.60
CA HIS A 208 12.70 4.04 -27.44
C HIS A 208 12.57 5.41 -28.12
N HIS A 209 11.84 5.44 -29.24
CA HIS A 209 11.61 6.65 -30.01
C HIS A 209 10.74 7.67 -29.27
N MET A 210 9.70 7.23 -28.54
CA MET A 210 8.76 8.12 -27.88
C MET A 210 8.21 7.53 -26.58
N TYR A 211 8.08 8.39 -25.58
CA TYR A 211 7.48 8.10 -24.26
C TYR A 211 6.20 8.93 -24.08
N LEU A 212 5.07 8.26 -23.95
CA LEU A 212 3.75 8.88 -23.83
C LEU A 212 3.33 8.88 -22.36
N PHE A 213 3.29 10.04 -21.73
CA PHE A 213 2.85 10.21 -20.34
C PHE A 213 1.33 10.39 -20.31
N VAL A 214 0.60 9.43 -19.72
CA VAL A 214 -0.86 9.37 -19.83
C VAL A 214 -1.53 9.51 -18.47
N GLY A 215 -2.30 10.58 -18.29
CA GLY A 215 -3.21 10.80 -17.15
C GLY A 215 -2.50 11.02 -15.81
N PHE A 216 -1.39 11.73 -15.83
CA PHE A 216 -0.71 12.20 -14.63
C PHE A 216 -1.42 13.40 -14.02
N ASN A 217 -1.17 13.64 -12.73
CA ASN A 217 -1.56 14.85 -12.01
C ASN A 217 -0.33 15.40 -11.27
N MET A 218 -0.25 15.35 -9.95
CA MET A 218 0.94 15.79 -9.23
C MET A 218 2.11 14.89 -9.62
N MET A 219 3.19 15.51 -10.03
CA MET A 219 4.49 14.89 -10.31
C MET A 219 5.53 15.47 -9.34
N GLN A 220 6.40 14.62 -8.84
CA GLN A 220 7.51 15.04 -7.98
C GLN A 220 8.65 15.61 -8.82
N GLU A 221 9.56 16.35 -8.21
CA GLU A 221 10.63 17.03 -8.93
C GLU A 221 11.51 16.08 -9.75
N VAL A 222 11.84 14.89 -9.22
CA VAL A 222 12.55 13.85 -9.97
C VAL A 222 11.80 13.40 -11.22
N GLU A 223 10.47 13.31 -11.15
CA GLU A 223 9.64 12.91 -12.29
C GLU A 223 9.58 14.01 -13.34
N LEU A 224 9.50 15.28 -12.90
CA LEU A 224 9.57 16.44 -13.81
C LEU A 224 10.92 16.51 -14.51
N GLN A 225 12.03 16.31 -13.79
CA GLN A 225 13.36 16.29 -14.41
C GLN A 225 13.54 15.15 -15.42
N LEU A 226 12.94 13.99 -15.17
CA LEU A 226 12.91 12.90 -16.16
C LEU A 226 12.14 13.32 -17.42
N CYS A 227 10.94 13.93 -17.24
CA CYS A 227 10.14 14.46 -18.33
C CYS A 227 10.91 15.54 -19.13
N ASP A 228 11.62 16.44 -18.44
CA ASP A 228 12.43 17.47 -19.07
C ASP A 228 13.57 16.90 -19.93
N LYS A 229 14.24 15.84 -19.45
CA LYS A 229 15.27 15.15 -20.23
C LYS A 229 14.69 14.57 -21.52
N LEU A 230 13.58 13.83 -21.40
CA LEU A 230 12.89 13.23 -22.56
C LEU A 230 12.36 14.29 -23.53
N GLN A 231 11.82 15.40 -23.02
CA GLN A 231 11.32 16.49 -23.84
C GLN A 231 12.44 17.20 -24.60
N LYS A 232 13.61 17.43 -23.98
CA LYS A 232 14.79 17.99 -24.62
C LYS A 232 15.30 17.13 -25.78
N GLU A 233 15.16 15.81 -25.68
CA GLU A 233 15.48 14.86 -26.74
C GLU A 233 14.37 14.74 -27.80
N GLY A 234 13.22 15.42 -27.63
CA GLY A 234 12.06 15.28 -28.51
C GLY A 234 11.34 13.94 -28.39
N LYS A 235 11.51 13.24 -27.26
CA LYS A 235 11.00 11.88 -27.02
C LYS A 235 9.83 11.84 -26.03
N ALA A 236 9.20 12.96 -25.67
CA ALA A 236 8.07 12.99 -24.73
C ALA A 236 6.81 13.55 -25.37
N ALA A 237 5.66 12.93 -25.08
CA ALA A 237 4.33 13.46 -25.38
C ALA A 237 3.40 13.25 -24.18
N PHE A 238 2.44 14.15 -23.97
CA PHE A 238 1.63 14.21 -22.76
C PHE A 238 0.15 14.21 -23.08
N TYR A 239 -0.60 13.33 -22.43
CA TYR A 239 -2.06 13.27 -22.44
C TYR A 239 -2.57 13.59 -21.05
N TRP A 240 -3.07 14.83 -20.86
CA TRP A 240 -3.63 15.28 -19.59
C TRP A 240 -5.13 15.03 -19.53
N ASP A 241 -5.63 14.52 -18.39
CA ASP A 241 -7.04 14.24 -18.17
C ASP A 241 -7.64 15.29 -17.24
N TYR A 242 -8.30 16.30 -17.79
CA TYR A 242 -8.89 17.38 -17.01
C TYR A 242 -10.24 17.86 -17.58
N ASP A 243 -10.92 18.71 -16.81
CA ASP A 243 -12.14 19.39 -17.20
C ASP A 243 -12.02 20.89 -16.94
N ASN A 244 -12.51 21.71 -17.87
CA ASN A 244 -12.44 23.17 -17.79
C ASN A 244 -13.10 23.74 -16.55
N TYR A 245 -14.05 23.01 -15.95
CA TYR A 245 -14.74 23.42 -14.72
C TYR A 245 -13.76 23.70 -13.58
N TYR A 246 -12.78 22.84 -13.35
CA TYR A 246 -11.80 23.00 -12.27
C TYR A 246 -10.44 23.52 -12.73
N MET A 247 -10.36 24.00 -13.99
CA MET A 247 -9.16 24.70 -14.48
C MET A 247 -9.17 26.20 -14.18
N GLN A 248 -10.13 26.69 -13.44
CA GLN A 248 -10.17 28.07 -12.93
C GLN A 248 -9.08 28.29 -11.87
N ASN A 249 -8.57 29.54 -11.76
CA ASN A 249 -7.37 29.83 -10.96
C ASN A 249 -7.50 29.55 -9.44
N ASP A 250 -8.71 29.55 -8.91
CA ASP A 250 -9.03 29.34 -7.49
C ASP A 250 -9.41 27.90 -7.14
N HIS A 251 -9.45 27.00 -8.14
CA HIS A 251 -9.86 25.62 -7.92
C HIS A 251 -8.66 24.69 -7.73
N GLU A 252 -8.58 24.02 -6.55
CA GLU A 252 -7.44 23.18 -6.16
C GLU A 252 -7.22 21.99 -7.10
N ALA A 253 -8.30 21.37 -7.61
CA ALA A 253 -8.19 20.19 -8.48
C ALA A 253 -7.39 20.45 -9.77
N GLY A 254 -7.42 21.68 -10.29
CA GLY A 254 -6.66 22.05 -11.49
C GLY A 254 -5.23 22.53 -11.22
N HIS A 255 -4.80 22.60 -9.97
CA HIS A 255 -3.56 23.25 -9.56
C HIS A 255 -2.33 22.79 -10.37
N TYR A 256 -2.06 21.51 -10.39
CA TYR A 256 -0.87 20.96 -11.06
C TYR A 256 -0.97 21.01 -12.58
N ILE A 257 -2.12 20.61 -13.15
CA ILE A 257 -2.28 20.56 -14.61
C ILE A 257 -2.17 21.97 -15.19
N ARG A 258 -2.69 23.02 -14.53
CA ARG A 258 -2.50 24.42 -14.98
C ARG A 258 -1.02 24.81 -15.08
N GLN A 259 -0.19 24.34 -14.14
CA GLN A 259 1.25 24.58 -14.17
C GLN A 259 1.92 23.80 -15.31
N TYR A 260 1.60 22.52 -15.44
CA TYR A 260 2.24 21.64 -16.40
C TYR A 260 1.91 21.97 -17.86
N LEU A 261 0.70 22.42 -18.14
CA LEU A 261 0.32 22.84 -19.50
C LEU A 261 1.17 24.00 -20.05
N GLN A 262 1.89 24.73 -19.20
CA GLN A 262 2.83 25.77 -19.63
C GLN A 262 4.13 25.22 -20.19
N TYR A 263 4.54 24.02 -19.75
CA TYR A 263 5.81 23.39 -20.09
C TYR A 263 5.65 22.11 -20.89
N TYR A 264 4.57 21.36 -20.66
CA TYR A 264 4.27 20.06 -21.25
C TYR A 264 2.95 20.12 -22.02
N PRO A 265 2.98 20.41 -23.35
CA PRO A 265 1.78 20.56 -24.16
C PRO A 265 0.90 19.31 -24.14
N ASP A 266 -0.42 19.51 -24.08
CA ASP A 266 -1.40 18.44 -24.15
C ASP A 266 -1.62 18.01 -25.61
N GLU A 267 -1.52 16.73 -25.90
CA GLU A 267 -1.88 16.15 -27.20
C GLU A 267 -3.36 16.37 -27.56
N PHE A 268 -4.19 16.61 -26.53
CA PHE A 268 -5.62 16.93 -26.67
C PHE A 268 -5.96 18.42 -26.55
N ALA A 269 -5.00 19.31 -26.68
CA ALA A 269 -5.23 20.76 -26.57
C ALA A 269 -6.40 21.31 -27.45
N ASN A 270 -6.69 20.64 -28.56
CA ASN A 270 -7.78 21.00 -29.48
C ASN A 270 -9.14 20.40 -29.11
N LYS A 271 -9.22 19.53 -28.07
CA LYS A 271 -10.48 18.93 -27.62
C LYS A 271 -11.20 19.85 -26.65
N LYS A 272 -12.54 19.75 -26.62
CA LYS A 272 -13.35 20.39 -25.57
C LYS A 272 -13.30 19.55 -24.30
N HIS A 273 -12.67 20.09 -23.26
CA HIS A 273 -12.62 19.49 -21.93
C HIS A 273 -13.82 19.95 -21.06
N GLU A 274 -15.03 19.65 -21.50
CA GLU A 274 -16.30 20.06 -20.85
C GLU A 274 -17.16 18.82 -20.57
N TYR A 275 -16.80 18.03 -19.57
CA TYR A 275 -17.48 16.77 -19.26
C TYR A 275 -18.44 16.89 -18.07
N LEU A 276 -18.11 17.77 -17.11
CA LEU A 276 -18.93 17.97 -15.91
C LEU A 276 -20.24 18.66 -16.21
N LEU A 277 -20.24 19.66 -17.08
CA LEU A 277 -21.41 20.50 -17.38
C LEU A 277 -22.19 20.03 -18.63
N ASP A 278 -21.52 19.46 -19.62
CA ASP A 278 -22.12 19.04 -20.90
C ASP A 278 -23.06 17.82 -20.78
N ASN A 279 -22.91 17.00 -19.74
CA ASN A 279 -23.71 15.81 -19.52
C ASN A 279 -24.70 16.02 -18.38
N LYS A 280 -26.00 15.79 -18.64
CA LYS A 280 -26.98 15.70 -17.53
C LYS A 280 -26.60 14.52 -16.65
N LYS A 281 -26.21 14.80 -15.41
CA LYS A 281 -25.87 13.80 -14.40
C LYS A 281 -27.10 13.54 -13.53
N SER A 282 -27.37 12.26 -13.28
CA SER A 282 -28.29 11.84 -12.23
C SER A 282 -27.49 11.58 -10.97
N ILE A 283 -27.69 12.36 -9.93
CA ILE A 283 -26.95 12.24 -8.68
C ILE A 283 -27.95 11.88 -7.57
N GLN A 284 -27.62 10.84 -6.81
CA GLN A 284 -28.39 10.35 -5.68
C GLN A 284 -27.54 10.36 -4.40
N PHE A 285 -28.11 10.83 -3.30
CA PHE A 285 -27.50 10.78 -1.98
C PHE A 285 -28.32 9.84 -1.09
N ILE A 286 -27.67 8.83 -0.51
CA ILE A 286 -28.33 7.75 0.20
C ILE A 286 -27.76 7.69 1.61
N SER A 287 -28.58 8.06 2.59
CA SER A 287 -28.24 7.97 4.00
C SER A 287 -28.48 6.54 4.51
N ALA A 288 -27.54 6.01 5.26
CA ALA A 288 -27.63 4.69 5.88
C ALA A 288 -27.13 4.75 7.33
N PRO A 289 -27.83 4.13 8.29
CA PRO A 289 -27.43 4.18 9.70
C PRO A 289 -26.14 3.41 10.02
N THR A 290 -25.72 2.49 9.15
CA THR A 290 -24.50 1.70 9.32
C THR A 290 -23.83 1.38 7.99
N GLU A 291 -22.52 1.15 8.03
CA GLU A 291 -21.73 0.71 6.87
C GLU A 291 -22.22 -0.62 6.29
N ASN A 292 -22.69 -1.54 7.12
CA ASN A 292 -23.25 -2.81 6.66
C ASN A 292 -24.53 -2.60 5.80
N ILE A 293 -25.35 -1.59 6.13
CA ILE A 293 -26.53 -1.26 5.30
C ILE A 293 -26.09 -0.64 3.99
N GLN A 294 -25.05 0.19 3.97
CA GLN A 294 -24.46 0.68 2.74
C GLN A 294 -24.01 -0.47 1.84
N ALA A 295 -23.28 -1.44 2.38
CA ALA A 295 -22.85 -2.62 1.64
C ALA A 295 -24.02 -3.43 1.07
N ARG A 296 -25.09 -3.61 1.85
CA ARG A 296 -26.32 -4.32 1.37
C ARG A 296 -27.03 -3.57 0.25
N TYR A 297 -26.98 -2.24 0.23
CA TYR A 297 -27.59 -1.45 -0.83
C TYR A 297 -26.96 -1.70 -2.20
N VAL A 298 -25.72 -2.19 -2.26
CA VAL A 298 -25.04 -2.60 -3.50
C VAL A 298 -25.90 -3.54 -4.34
N ASN A 299 -26.54 -4.53 -3.71
CA ASN A 299 -27.42 -5.47 -4.41
C ASN A 299 -28.60 -4.76 -5.08
N THR A 300 -29.29 -3.89 -4.35
CA THR A 300 -30.42 -3.09 -4.87
C THR A 300 -29.96 -2.21 -6.02
N TRP A 301 -28.87 -1.47 -5.83
CA TRP A 301 -28.34 -0.57 -6.85
C TRP A 301 -27.95 -1.30 -8.14
N LEU A 302 -27.31 -2.47 -8.04
CA LEU A 302 -26.91 -3.29 -9.20
C LEU A 302 -28.12 -3.86 -9.95
N SER A 303 -29.18 -4.22 -9.22
CA SER A 303 -30.41 -4.79 -9.80
C SER A 303 -31.26 -3.78 -10.55
N GLU A 304 -31.06 -2.48 -10.30
CA GLU A 304 -31.79 -1.41 -10.96
C GLU A 304 -31.09 -0.97 -12.26
N ASN A 305 -31.88 -0.47 -13.23
CA ASN A 305 -31.42 0.17 -14.48
C ASN A 305 -30.45 -0.68 -15.32
N ASP A 306 -30.60 -2.01 -15.27
CA ASP A 306 -29.77 -2.97 -16.01
C ASP A 306 -28.25 -2.79 -15.77
N ARG A 307 -27.85 -2.36 -14.56
CA ARG A 307 -26.43 -2.13 -14.26
C ARG A 307 -25.60 -3.40 -14.31
N LEU A 308 -26.20 -4.56 -13.98
CA LEU A 308 -25.55 -5.87 -14.16
C LEU A 308 -25.16 -6.16 -15.62
N GLY A 309 -25.94 -5.64 -16.58
CA GLY A 309 -25.65 -5.78 -18.01
C GLY A 309 -24.60 -4.80 -18.55
N LYS A 310 -24.20 -3.78 -17.77
CA LYS A 310 -23.25 -2.73 -18.24
C LYS A 310 -21.78 -3.16 -18.21
N GLY A 311 -21.45 -4.23 -17.47
CA GLY A 311 -20.08 -4.74 -17.37
C GLY A 311 -19.12 -3.67 -16.83
N ASN A 312 -17.95 -3.51 -17.47
CA ASN A 312 -16.90 -2.58 -17.07
C ASN A 312 -17.26 -1.08 -17.13
N ARG A 313 -18.49 -0.74 -17.53
CA ARG A 313 -19.00 0.64 -17.48
C ARG A 313 -19.69 0.98 -16.15
N ALA A 314 -19.88 0.01 -15.27
CA ALA A 314 -20.41 0.20 -13.92
C ALA A 314 -19.31 -0.06 -12.88
N ALA A 315 -19.24 0.83 -11.87
CA ALA A 315 -18.26 0.70 -10.79
C ALA A 315 -18.90 0.89 -9.41
N ILE A 316 -18.40 0.12 -8.45
CA ILE A 316 -18.62 0.29 -7.01
C ILE A 316 -17.29 0.77 -6.44
N VAL A 317 -17.27 1.98 -5.90
CA VAL A 317 -16.07 2.61 -5.36
C VAL A 317 -16.16 2.65 -3.84
N LEU A 318 -15.14 2.13 -3.17
CA LEU A 318 -15.05 2.12 -1.71
C LEU A 318 -14.15 3.28 -1.25
N ALA A 319 -14.74 4.29 -0.59
CA ALA A 319 -13.95 5.31 0.09
C ALA A 319 -13.29 4.76 1.36
N ASP A 320 -13.91 3.74 1.97
CA ASP A 320 -13.32 2.90 3.00
C ASP A 320 -13.19 1.45 2.51
N GLU A 321 -11.97 1.04 2.18
CA GLU A 321 -11.68 -0.30 1.65
C GLU A 321 -11.96 -1.42 2.67
N SER A 322 -12.05 -1.11 3.95
CA SER A 322 -12.41 -2.08 4.99
C SER A 322 -13.81 -2.66 4.83
N LEU A 323 -14.68 -2.02 4.03
CA LEU A 323 -16.01 -2.52 3.68
C LEU A 323 -16.01 -3.66 2.65
N LEU A 324 -14.90 -3.94 2.00
CA LEU A 324 -14.84 -4.94 0.93
C LEU A 324 -15.46 -6.29 1.30
N PRO A 325 -15.20 -6.90 2.46
CA PRO A 325 -15.83 -8.18 2.81
C PRO A 325 -17.35 -8.10 2.90
N ALA A 326 -17.90 -7.02 3.47
CA ALA A 326 -19.33 -6.82 3.57
C ALA A 326 -19.97 -6.62 2.17
N VAL A 327 -19.28 -5.93 1.26
CA VAL A 327 -19.70 -5.75 -0.13
C VAL A 327 -19.69 -7.08 -0.87
N ILE A 328 -18.63 -7.89 -0.76
CA ILE A 328 -18.55 -9.22 -1.41
C ILE A 328 -19.74 -10.09 -0.99
N HIS A 329 -20.04 -10.14 0.30
CA HIS A 329 -21.19 -10.92 0.81
C HIS A 329 -22.57 -10.37 0.41
N SER A 330 -22.62 -9.12 -0.07
CA SER A 330 -23.83 -8.44 -0.49
C SER A 330 -24.06 -8.47 -2.00
N LEU A 331 -23.12 -8.99 -2.77
CA LEU A 331 -23.25 -9.08 -4.22
C LEU A 331 -24.38 -10.02 -4.62
N PRO A 332 -25.14 -9.70 -5.69
CA PRO A 332 -26.18 -10.59 -6.20
C PRO A 332 -25.57 -11.87 -6.76
N LYS A 333 -26.28 -12.99 -6.60
CA LYS A 333 -25.94 -14.24 -7.28
C LYS A 333 -26.26 -14.09 -8.78
N THR A 334 -25.24 -14.06 -9.61
CA THR A 334 -25.36 -13.82 -11.06
C THR A 334 -24.20 -14.49 -11.80
N ASP A 335 -24.40 -14.78 -13.08
CA ASP A 335 -23.36 -15.27 -13.99
C ASP A 335 -22.47 -14.12 -14.52
N LYS A 336 -22.80 -12.87 -14.18
CA LYS A 336 -22.01 -11.71 -14.61
C LYS A 336 -20.73 -11.60 -13.78
N PRO A 337 -19.57 -11.38 -14.41
CA PRO A 337 -18.32 -11.26 -13.69
C PRO A 337 -18.24 -9.96 -12.88
N PHE A 338 -17.61 -10.06 -11.72
CA PHE A 338 -17.16 -8.93 -10.92
C PHE A 338 -15.64 -8.92 -10.93
N ASN A 339 -15.07 -7.76 -11.16
CA ASN A 339 -13.64 -7.56 -11.04
C ASN A 339 -13.33 -6.76 -9.76
N ILE A 340 -12.75 -7.42 -8.78
CA ILE A 340 -12.38 -6.81 -7.50
C ILE A 340 -10.91 -6.42 -7.57
N THR A 341 -10.62 -5.14 -7.44
CA THR A 341 -9.29 -4.60 -7.62
C THR A 341 -8.61 -4.22 -6.31
N ILE A 342 -9.40 -4.06 -5.25
CA ILE A 342 -8.93 -3.90 -3.88
C ILE A 342 -8.49 -5.27 -3.39
N GLY A 343 -7.30 -5.37 -2.79
CA GLY A 343 -6.89 -6.61 -2.15
C GLY A 343 -7.71 -6.89 -0.90
N TYR A 344 -8.00 -8.17 -0.64
CA TYR A 344 -8.61 -8.58 0.63
C TYR A 344 -7.60 -8.37 1.77
N PRO A 345 -7.94 -7.62 2.84
CA PRO A 345 -6.98 -7.40 3.92
C PRO A 345 -6.57 -8.71 4.60
N LEU A 346 -5.28 -9.04 4.56
CA LEU A 346 -4.78 -10.30 5.14
C LEU A 346 -5.07 -10.39 6.64
N GLN A 347 -5.13 -9.25 7.35
CA GLN A 347 -5.54 -9.16 8.75
C GLN A 347 -6.95 -9.70 9.02
N GLN A 348 -7.85 -9.64 8.04
CA GLN A 348 -9.21 -10.18 8.16
C GLN A 348 -9.29 -11.68 7.80
N SER A 349 -8.22 -12.25 7.29
CA SER A 349 -8.10 -13.69 7.07
C SER A 349 -7.94 -14.43 8.39
N PRO A 350 -8.55 -15.62 8.56
CA PRO A 350 -8.30 -16.46 9.72
C PRO A 350 -6.82 -16.81 9.95
N PHE A 351 -5.96 -16.72 8.95
CA PHE A 351 -4.51 -16.91 9.11
C PHE A 351 -3.88 -15.92 10.08
N TYR A 352 -4.39 -14.68 10.17
CA TYR A 352 -3.93 -13.71 11.16
C TYR A 352 -4.10 -14.24 12.58
N SER A 353 -5.31 -14.71 12.93
CA SER A 353 -5.59 -15.26 14.26
C SER A 353 -4.88 -16.59 14.51
N LEU A 354 -4.71 -17.42 13.47
CA LEU A 354 -3.94 -18.66 13.58
C LEU A 354 -2.48 -18.38 13.96
N VAL A 355 -1.79 -17.53 13.18
CA VAL A 355 -0.38 -17.19 13.44
C VAL A 355 -0.22 -16.57 14.82
N GLN A 356 -1.12 -15.66 15.23
CA GLN A 356 -1.09 -15.08 16.57
C GLN A 356 -1.25 -16.16 17.66
N GLN A 357 -2.16 -17.11 17.49
CA GLN A 357 -2.37 -18.19 18.46
C GLN A 357 -1.18 -19.15 18.52
N LEU A 358 -0.54 -19.46 17.39
CA LEU A 358 0.66 -20.28 17.35
C LEU A 358 1.85 -19.62 18.05
N ILE A 359 2.07 -18.31 17.82
CA ILE A 359 3.10 -17.55 18.53
C ILE A 359 2.83 -17.56 20.03
N GLN A 360 1.58 -17.31 20.44
CA GLN A 360 1.20 -17.34 21.86
C GLN A 360 1.30 -18.74 22.48
N LEU A 361 1.02 -19.79 21.71
CA LEU A 361 1.19 -21.18 22.16
C LEU A 361 2.65 -21.47 22.52
N GLN A 362 3.59 -21.04 21.70
CA GLN A 362 5.02 -21.26 21.91
C GLN A 362 5.60 -20.29 22.95
N GLY A 363 5.25 -19.00 22.91
CA GLY A 363 5.83 -18.00 23.81
C GLY A 363 5.28 -18.07 25.24
N ILE A 364 3.96 -17.96 25.38
CA ILE A 364 3.30 -17.91 26.70
C ILE A 364 2.72 -19.27 27.07
N GLY A 365 2.23 -20.01 26.09
CA GLY A 365 1.54 -21.29 26.30
C GLY A 365 2.46 -22.41 26.73
N HIS A 366 3.72 -22.40 26.28
CA HIS A 366 4.76 -23.36 26.65
C HIS A 366 5.75 -22.70 27.63
N PRO A 367 5.72 -23.00 28.94
CA PRO A 367 6.69 -22.47 29.88
C PRO A 367 8.09 -23.00 29.59
N LYS A 368 9.09 -22.13 29.63
CA LYS A 368 10.49 -22.48 29.39
C LYS A 368 10.93 -23.63 30.32
N ASP A 369 11.70 -24.55 29.81
CA ASP A 369 12.23 -25.73 30.52
C ASP A 369 11.14 -26.68 31.08
N SER A 370 9.94 -26.69 30.50
CA SER A 370 8.82 -27.52 30.92
C SER A 370 8.35 -28.45 29.81
N ASN A 371 7.99 -29.69 30.14
CA ASN A 371 7.32 -30.62 29.23
C ASN A 371 5.78 -30.46 29.23
N THR A 372 5.27 -29.28 29.62
CA THR A 372 3.83 -29.02 29.70
C THR A 372 3.42 -27.74 29.03
N TYR A 373 2.15 -27.68 28.62
CA TYR A 373 1.53 -26.52 28.02
C TYR A 373 0.39 -25.98 28.93
N ARG A 374 0.13 -24.68 28.85
CA ARG A 374 -1.05 -24.07 29.51
C ARG A 374 -2.30 -24.39 28.69
N LEU A 375 -3.26 -25.08 29.30
CA LEU A 375 -4.48 -25.56 28.65
C LEU A 375 -5.22 -24.50 27.84
N HIS A 376 -5.28 -23.26 28.33
CA HIS A 376 -5.97 -22.18 27.64
C HIS A 376 -5.41 -21.92 26.21
N TYR A 377 -4.09 -21.90 26.05
CA TYR A 377 -3.45 -21.67 24.75
C TYR A 377 -3.56 -22.88 23.84
N VAL A 378 -3.47 -24.09 24.39
CA VAL A 378 -3.71 -25.34 23.64
C VAL A 378 -5.12 -25.37 23.07
N LEU A 379 -6.14 -25.08 23.89
CA LEU A 379 -7.53 -25.08 23.44
C LEU A 379 -7.80 -23.97 22.43
N ARG A 380 -7.16 -22.80 22.55
CA ARG A 380 -7.30 -21.73 21.54
C ARG A 380 -6.77 -22.18 20.19
N ALA A 381 -5.59 -22.80 20.14
CA ALA A 381 -4.99 -23.30 18.91
C ALA A 381 -5.84 -24.43 18.30
N LEU A 382 -6.25 -25.42 19.09
CA LEU A 382 -7.05 -26.56 18.60
C LEU A 382 -8.50 -26.20 18.20
N ARG A 383 -9.11 -25.17 18.82
CA ARG A 383 -10.46 -24.70 18.47
C ARG A 383 -10.46 -23.68 17.33
N HIS A 384 -9.30 -23.33 16.81
CA HIS A 384 -9.21 -22.46 15.63
C HIS A 384 -9.84 -23.16 14.41
N PRO A 385 -10.61 -22.45 13.55
CA PRO A 385 -11.26 -23.06 12.38
C PRO A 385 -10.31 -23.82 11.46
N TYR A 386 -9.03 -23.45 11.43
CA TYR A 386 -8.01 -24.09 10.59
C TYR A 386 -7.23 -25.22 11.30
N ALA A 387 -7.52 -25.52 12.57
CA ALA A 387 -6.92 -26.67 13.26
C ALA A 387 -7.21 -28.00 12.55
N LYS A 388 -8.37 -28.13 11.91
CA LYS A 388 -8.75 -29.29 11.05
C LYS A 388 -7.82 -29.51 9.87
N HIS A 389 -7.11 -28.47 9.41
CA HIS A 389 -6.15 -28.55 8.32
C HIS A 389 -4.73 -28.84 8.83
N ILE A 390 -4.48 -28.71 10.14
CA ILE A 390 -3.22 -29.11 10.78
C ILE A 390 -3.24 -30.62 11.03
N SER A 391 -4.20 -31.13 11.81
CA SER A 391 -4.36 -32.57 12.04
C SER A 391 -5.84 -32.95 12.01
N ALA A 392 -6.18 -34.08 11.39
CA ALA A 392 -7.53 -34.63 11.41
C ALA A 392 -8.00 -35.06 12.81
N ARG A 393 -7.04 -35.32 13.72
CA ARG A 393 -7.30 -35.78 15.10
C ARG A 393 -7.38 -34.67 16.14
N TYR A 394 -7.42 -33.38 15.72
CA TYR A 394 -7.49 -32.24 16.64
C TYR A 394 -8.68 -32.33 17.63
N ALA A 395 -9.81 -32.87 17.16
CA ALA A 395 -11.01 -33.02 17.99
C ALA A 395 -10.87 -34.09 19.08
N ASP A 396 -10.11 -35.16 18.81
CA ASP A 396 -9.82 -36.21 19.80
C ASP A 396 -8.97 -35.68 20.95
N VAL A 397 -8.00 -34.81 20.64
CA VAL A 397 -7.20 -34.14 21.66
C VAL A 397 -8.07 -33.23 22.53
N ILE A 398 -8.96 -32.41 21.94
CA ILE A 398 -9.90 -31.56 22.69
C ILE A 398 -10.73 -32.41 23.66
N LYS A 399 -11.34 -33.49 23.17
CA LYS A 399 -12.14 -34.40 23.97
C LYS A 399 -11.36 -34.99 25.17
N SER A 400 -10.14 -35.49 24.90
CA SER A 400 -9.25 -36.04 25.94
C SER A 400 -8.92 -34.99 27.01
N LEU A 401 -8.69 -33.72 26.61
CA LEU A 401 -8.38 -32.64 27.52
C LEU A 401 -9.59 -32.26 28.41
N GLU A 402 -10.80 -32.23 27.84
CA GLU A 402 -12.05 -31.95 28.55
C GLU A 402 -12.36 -33.04 29.58
N GLU A 403 -12.12 -34.32 29.25
CA GLU A 403 -12.31 -35.45 30.13
C GLU A 403 -11.30 -35.43 31.29
N LYS A 404 -10.02 -35.18 31.02
CA LYS A 404 -8.95 -35.22 32.02
C LYS A 404 -8.86 -33.98 32.90
N LYS A 405 -9.45 -32.85 32.52
CA LYS A 405 -9.50 -31.56 33.27
C LYS A 405 -8.15 -31.08 33.81
N ARG A 406 -7.05 -31.30 33.04
CA ARG A 406 -5.70 -30.88 33.44
C ARG A 406 -5.40 -29.48 32.97
N PHE A 407 -5.01 -28.56 33.86
CA PHE A 407 -4.62 -27.18 33.52
C PHE A 407 -3.29 -27.09 32.80
N TYR A 408 -2.43 -28.08 32.99
CA TYR A 408 -1.09 -28.18 32.39
C TYR A 408 -0.93 -29.57 31.73
N PRO A 409 -1.50 -29.79 30.53
CA PRO A 409 -1.28 -31.05 29.81
C PRO A 409 0.20 -31.20 29.42
N SER A 410 0.73 -32.42 29.54
CA SER A 410 2.07 -32.73 29.09
C SER A 410 2.12 -32.88 27.57
N HIS A 411 3.28 -32.62 26.96
CA HIS A 411 3.52 -32.86 25.53
C HIS A 411 2.99 -34.23 25.08
N ASP A 412 3.36 -35.32 25.77
CA ASP A 412 2.93 -36.67 25.43
C ASP A 412 1.43 -36.89 25.47
N SER A 413 0.69 -36.06 26.23
CA SER A 413 -0.77 -36.10 26.27
C SER A 413 -1.46 -35.34 25.15
N LEU A 414 -0.71 -34.49 24.44
CA LEU A 414 -1.18 -33.68 23.31
C LEU A 414 -0.87 -34.33 21.97
N VAL A 415 0.24 -35.10 21.90
CA VAL A 415 0.63 -35.84 20.71
C VAL A 415 0.04 -37.24 20.79
N LEU A 416 -0.88 -37.54 19.89
CA LEU A 416 -1.47 -38.87 19.78
C LEU A 416 -0.53 -39.78 18.99
N ASP A 417 -0.41 -41.05 19.40
CA ASP A 417 0.49 -42.01 18.77
C ASP A 417 0.32 -42.05 17.25
N GLY A 418 1.44 -41.85 16.53
CA GLY A 418 1.50 -41.87 15.07
C GLY A 418 0.97 -40.60 14.37
N ASP A 419 0.65 -39.53 15.11
CA ASP A 419 0.24 -38.26 14.53
C ASP A 419 1.40 -37.27 14.50
N GLU A 420 2.15 -37.27 13.38
CA GLU A 420 3.29 -36.38 13.15
C GLU A 420 2.88 -34.91 13.07
N ASP A 421 1.63 -34.64 12.67
CA ASP A 421 1.10 -33.28 12.54
C ASP A 421 0.87 -32.64 13.93
N LEU A 422 0.30 -33.41 14.86
CA LEU A 422 0.20 -32.97 16.26
C LEU A 422 1.58 -32.87 16.93
N ALA A 423 2.52 -33.74 16.59
CA ALA A 423 3.89 -33.65 17.07
C ALA A 423 4.55 -32.33 16.60
N LEU A 424 4.35 -31.93 15.34
CA LEU A 424 4.81 -30.65 14.83
C LEU A 424 4.11 -29.47 15.53
N LEU A 425 2.77 -29.51 15.71
CA LEU A 425 2.00 -28.44 16.36
C LEU A 425 2.47 -28.15 17.78
N PHE A 426 2.77 -29.22 18.54
CA PHE A 426 3.21 -29.14 19.94
C PHE A 426 4.71 -29.35 20.12
N GLN A 427 5.51 -29.21 19.07
CA GLN A 427 6.95 -29.27 19.17
C GLN A 427 7.49 -28.15 20.08
N PRO A 428 8.21 -28.45 21.18
CA PRO A 428 8.86 -27.44 21.98
C PRO A 428 9.93 -26.69 21.19
N LEU A 429 10.03 -25.39 21.39
CA LEU A 429 11.08 -24.57 20.78
C LEU A 429 12.15 -24.30 21.85
N ASP A 430 13.24 -25.04 21.78
CA ASP A 430 14.40 -24.87 22.64
C ASP A 430 15.49 -24.10 21.89
N ALA A 431 16.03 -23.05 22.51
CA ALA A 431 17.10 -22.25 21.93
C ALA A 431 18.00 -21.65 23.01
N GLU A 432 19.27 -21.46 22.68
CA GLU A 432 20.31 -20.96 23.57
C GLU A 432 20.13 -19.46 23.85
N ASP A 433 19.71 -18.69 22.83
CA ASP A 433 19.51 -17.25 22.90
C ASP A 433 18.22 -16.80 22.20
N VAL A 434 17.94 -15.51 22.26
CA VAL A 434 16.71 -14.91 21.69
C VAL A 434 16.67 -14.98 20.17
N ASN A 435 17.81 -14.78 19.48
CA ASN A 435 17.88 -14.87 18.02
C ASN A 435 17.63 -16.29 17.52
N ALA A 436 18.25 -17.29 18.16
CA ALA A 436 18.02 -18.69 17.87
C ALA A 436 16.55 -19.10 18.13
N TYR A 437 15.93 -18.57 19.20
CA TYR A 437 14.53 -18.79 19.48
C TYR A 437 13.62 -18.14 18.41
N ASN A 438 13.89 -16.92 18.03
CA ASN A 438 13.14 -16.21 16.98
C ASN A 438 13.23 -16.96 15.65
N LEU A 439 14.40 -17.48 15.29
CA LEU A 439 14.59 -18.27 14.09
C LEU A 439 13.81 -19.58 14.16
N ALA A 440 13.88 -20.30 15.29
CA ALA A 440 13.10 -21.51 15.51
C ALA A 440 11.58 -21.25 15.44
N LEU A 441 11.11 -20.15 16.00
CA LEU A 441 9.70 -19.74 15.94
C LEU A 441 9.24 -19.47 14.51
N VAL A 442 10.04 -18.78 13.72
CA VAL A 442 9.71 -18.48 12.32
C VAL A 442 9.70 -19.75 11.47
N HIS A 443 10.66 -20.68 11.69
CA HIS A 443 10.66 -22.00 11.05
C HIS A 443 9.42 -22.80 11.43
N TYR A 444 9.07 -22.87 12.70
CA TYR A 444 7.86 -23.54 13.19
C TYR A 444 6.59 -23.01 12.49
N LEU A 445 6.44 -21.68 12.38
CA LEU A 445 5.30 -21.08 11.68
C LEU A 445 5.26 -21.47 10.20
N LEU A 446 6.41 -21.47 9.52
CA LEU A 446 6.53 -21.87 8.12
C LEU A 446 6.17 -23.34 7.91
N ASP A 447 6.59 -24.23 8.81
CA ASP A 447 6.34 -25.67 8.69
C ASP A 447 4.84 -25.97 8.94
N ILE A 448 4.18 -25.31 9.88
CA ILE A 448 2.71 -25.40 10.07
C ILE A 448 1.97 -24.89 8.82
N LEU A 449 2.38 -23.73 8.25
CA LEU A 449 1.75 -23.20 7.04
C LEU A 449 1.94 -24.11 5.83
N LYS A 450 3.13 -24.72 5.68
CA LYS A 450 3.40 -25.75 4.68
C LYS A 450 2.49 -26.97 4.83
N LEU A 451 2.37 -27.47 6.06
CA LEU A 451 1.52 -28.60 6.40
C LEU A 451 0.06 -28.34 5.98
N ILE A 452 -0.47 -27.17 6.36
CA ILE A 452 -1.81 -26.72 5.92
C ILE A 452 -1.89 -26.72 4.39
N GLY A 453 -0.88 -26.19 3.70
CA GLY A 453 -0.85 -26.15 2.24
C GLY A 453 -0.89 -27.54 1.59
N VAL A 454 -0.19 -28.51 2.17
CA VAL A 454 -0.20 -29.91 1.70
C VAL A 454 -1.60 -30.53 1.89
N HIS A 455 -2.20 -30.35 3.05
CA HIS A 455 -3.49 -30.96 3.38
C HIS A 455 -4.68 -30.31 2.65
N THR A 456 -4.56 -29.05 2.21
CA THR A 456 -5.65 -28.31 1.55
C THR A 456 -5.50 -28.17 0.04
N LYS A 457 -4.48 -28.79 -0.55
CA LYS A 457 -4.21 -28.70 -1.98
C LYS A 457 -5.42 -29.16 -2.82
N GLY A 458 -6.03 -28.22 -3.56
CA GLY A 458 -7.17 -28.48 -4.44
C GLY A 458 -8.52 -28.69 -3.74
N GLN A 459 -8.61 -28.46 -2.42
CA GLN A 459 -9.82 -28.66 -1.64
C GLN A 459 -10.48 -27.36 -1.18
N GLU A 460 -9.71 -26.27 -1.06
CA GLU A 460 -10.18 -24.99 -0.55
C GLU A 460 -10.28 -23.93 -1.66
N ASP A 461 -11.02 -22.87 -1.38
CA ASP A 461 -11.22 -21.78 -2.33
C ASP A 461 -9.94 -20.97 -2.62
N ALA A 462 -9.97 -20.21 -3.71
CA ALA A 462 -8.83 -19.43 -4.17
C ALA A 462 -8.38 -18.38 -3.14
N LEU A 463 -9.30 -17.76 -2.39
CA LEU A 463 -8.98 -16.77 -1.37
C LEU A 463 -8.23 -17.40 -0.20
N PHE A 464 -8.63 -18.61 0.21
CA PHE A 464 -7.91 -19.37 1.23
C PHE A 464 -6.46 -19.67 0.77
N GLN A 465 -6.31 -20.24 -0.44
CA GLN A 465 -4.98 -20.61 -0.98
C GLN A 465 -4.07 -19.39 -1.13
N GLU A 466 -4.58 -18.29 -1.66
CA GLU A 466 -3.80 -17.06 -1.81
C GLU A 466 -3.47 -16.42 -0.45
N SER A 467 -4.40 -16.46 0.51
CA SER A 467 -4.14 -15.99 1.88
C SER A 467 -3.06 -16.81 2.58
N LEU A 468 -3.07 -18.14 2.40
CA LEU A 468 -2.02 -19.04 2.89
C LEU A 468 -0.67 -18.71 2.25
N TYR A 469 -0.64 -18.56 0.93
CA TYR A 469 0.57 -18.23 0.19
C TYR A 469 1.16 -16.88 0.62
N ARG A 470 0.31 -15.85 0.78
CA ARG A 470 0.74 -14.52 1.26
C ARG A 470 1.28 -14.58 2.68
N THR A 471 0.61 -15.33 3.57
CA THR A 471 1.08 -15.53 4.94
C THR A 471 2.44 -16.22 4.95
N TYR A 472 2.59 -17.31 4.18
CA TYR A 472 3.86 -18.01 4.05
C TYR A 472 4.98 -17.11 3.54
N THR A 473 4.74 -16.36 2.46
CA THR A 473 5.72 -15.44 1.87
C THR A 473 6.15 -14.34 2.84
N LEU A 474 5.20 -13.81 3.62
CA LEU A 474 5.45 -12.78 4.63
C LEU A 474 6.37 -13.32 5.75
N ILE A 475 6.04 -14.50 6.29
CA ILE A 475 6.86 -15.12 7.35
C ILE A 475 8.24 -15.54 6.81
N ASN A 476 8.30 -16.07 5.58
CA ASN A 476 9.58 -16.46 4.94
C ASN A 476 10.50 -15.26 4.68
N ARG A 477 9.93 -14.08 4.39
CA ARG A 477 10.69 -12.84 4.27
C ARG A 477 11.34 -12.45 5.60
N LEU A 478 10.61 -12.53 6.71
CA LEU A 478 11.17 -12.29 8.05
C LEU A 478 12.24 -13.31 8.41
N LYS A 479 12.05 -14.58 8.04
CA LYS A 479 13.07 -15.62 8.21
C LYS A 479 14.39 -15.17 7.59
N GLY A 480 14.39 -14.69 6.33
CA GLY A 480 15.61 -14.23 5.66
C GLY A 480 16.31 -13.10 6.41
N LEU A 481 15.57 -12.16 6.99
CA LEU A 481 16.14 -11.05 7.78
C LEU A 481 16.71 -11.51 9.14
N VAL A 482 16.10 -12.51 9.78
CA VAL A 482 16.62 -13.08 11.03
C VAL A 482 17.87 -13.93 10.74
N GLU A 483 17.87 -14.72 9.66
CA GLU A 483 19.02 -15.55 9.26
C GLU A 483 20.25 -14.72 8.84
N SER A 484 20.05 -13.55 8.25
CA SER A 484 21.13 -12.64 7.84
C SER A 484 21.64 -11.73 8.97
N ASP A 485 21.13 -11.88 10.18
CA ASP A 485 21.40 -10.98 11.32
C ASP A 485 21.03 -9.49 11.05
N ASP A 486 20.22 -9.23 10.02
CA ASP A 486 19.71 -7.89 9.75
C ASP A 486 18.62 -7.50 10.75
N LEU A 487 17.84 -8.48 11.24
CA LEU A 487 16.76 -8.29 12.20
C LEU A 487 17.10 -8.96 13.54
N GLN A 488 17.75 -8.22 14.43
CA GLN A 488 18.04 -8.63 15.81
C GLN A 488 17.08 -7.92 16.77
N VAL A 489 16.05 -8.63 17.22
CA VAL A 489 14.99 -8.09 18.08
C VAL A 489 14.60 -9.11 19.14
N ASP A 490 13.95 -8.65 20.22
CA ASP A 490 13.29 -9.57 21.14
C ASP A 490 12.06 -10.25 20.49
N THR A 491 11.59 -11.34 21.11
CA THR A 491 10.46 -12.12 20.57
C THR A 491 9.16 -11.32 20.55
N ILE A 492 8.96 -10.38 21.48
CA ILE A 492 7.77 -9.53 21.55
C ILE A 492 7.75 -8.58 20.38
N THR A 493 8.91 -8.04 20.03
CA THR A 493 9.07 -7.16 18.86
C THR A 493 8.87 -7.93 17.56
N LEU A 494 9.40 -9.15 17.45
CA LEU A 494 9.17 -10.01 16.29
C LEU A 494 7.66 -10.30 16.12
N GLU A 495 6.94 -10.65 17.20
CA GLU A 495 5.48 -10.82 17.16
C GLU A 495 4.78 -9.56 16.63
N ARG A 496 5.12 -8.38 17.17
CA ARG A 496 4.54 -7.10 16.72
C ARG A 496 4.80 -6.83 15.25
N LEU A 497 6.03 -7.08 14.76
CA LEU A 497 6.38 -6.92 13.35
C LEU A 497 5.56 -7.87 12.46
N ILE A 498 5.43 -9.13 12.84
CA ILE A 498 4.58 -10.09 12.14
C ILE A 498 3.15 -9.56 12.03
N LEU A 499 2.56 -9.16 13.14
CA LEU A 499 1.18 -8.67 13.18
C LEU A 499 1.00 -7.37 12.38
N GLN A 500 1.97 -6.46 12.41
CA GLN A 500 1.97 -5.22 11.63
C GLN A 500 2.03 -5.50 10.12
N LEU A 501 2.81 -6.49 9.69
CA LEU A 501 2.88 -6.89 8.29
C LEU A 501 1.54 -7.45 7.78
N PHE A 502 0.80 -8.18 8.61
CA PHE A 502 -0.56 -8.61 8.27
C PHE A 502 -1.50 -7.43 8.04
N GLN A 503 -1.36 -6.34 8.84
CA GLN A 503 -2.21 -5.15 8.70
C GLN A 503 -1.96 -4.39 7.40
N THR A 504 -0.74 -4.44 6.89
CA THR A 504 -0.32 -3.71 5.67
C THR A 504 -0.36 -4.58 4.41
N THR A 505 -0.59 -5.89 4.55
CA THR A 505 -0.59 -6.83 3.44
C THR A 505 -2.02 -7.11 2.98
N ASN A 506 -2.22 -7.04 1.66
CA ASN A 506 -3.48 -7.41 1.02
C ASN A 506 -3.31 -8.65 0.14
N VAL A 507 -4.35 -9.47 0.08
CA VAL A 507 -4.46 -10.64 -0.79
C VAL A 507 -5.11 -10.18 -2.10
N PRO A 508 -4.45 -10.26 -3.26
CA PRO A 508 -5.03 -9.85 -4.52
C PRO A 508 -6.12 -10.83 -4.96
N PHE A 509 -7.16 -10.29 -5.58
CA PHE A 509 -8.10 -11.11 -6.33
C PHE A 509 -7.60 -11.30 -7.76
N HIS A 510 -7.65 -12.53 -8.25
CA HIS A 510 -7.34 -12.86 -9.63
C HIS A 510 -8.60 -12.80 -10.47
N GLY A 511 -8.60 -12.05 -11.57
CA GLY A 511 -9.72 -11.90 -12.50
C GLY A 511 -9.26 -11.20 -13.78
N GLU A 512 -10.15 -11.15 -14.78
CA GLU A 512 -9.92 -10.38 -16.01
C GLU A 512 -10.11 -8.88 -15.72
N PRO A 513 -9.05 -8.09 -15.68
CA PRO A 513 -9.11 -6.73 -15.12
C PRO A 513 -10.02 -5.76 -15.88
N ALA A 514 -10.22 -5.97 -17.17
CA ALA A 514 -11.03 -5.11 -18.03
C ALA A 514 -12.46 -5.62 -18.22
N GLU A 515 -12.85 -6.74 -17.61
CA GLU A 515 -14.18 -7.34 -17.73
C GLU A 515 -15.01 -7.20 -16.46
N GLY A 516 -16.34 -7.23 -16.62
CA GLY A 516 -17.26 -7.21 -15.49
C GLY A 516 -17.41 -5.88 -14.78
N ILE A 517 -18.25 -5.91 -13.75
CA ILE A 517 -18.49 -4.75 -12.89
C ILE A 517 -17.26 -4.53 -12.00
N GLN A 518 -16.77 -3.29 -11.95
CA GLN A 518 -15.56 -2.96 -11.24
C GLN A 518 -15.85 -2.64 -9.77
N ILE A 519 -15.15 -3.30 -8.83
CA ILE A 519 -15.19 -3.00 -7.39
C ILE A 519 -13.79 -2.54 -6.99
N MET A 520 -13.66 -1.27 -6.59
CA MET A 520 -12.35 -0.63 -6.46
C MET A 520 -12.31 0.45 -5.38
N GLY A 521 -11.13 0.78 -4.90
CA GLY A 521 -10.89 1.97 -4.10
C GLY A 521 -10.85 3.25 -4.96
N VAL A 522 -10.83 4.40 -4.29
CA VAL A 522 -10.79 5.70 -4.98
C VAL A 522 -9.55 5.85 -5.85
N LEU A 523 -8.40 5.39 -5.37
CA LEU A 523 -7.13 5.53 -6.12
C LEU A 523 -7.04 4.63 -7.36
N GLU A 524 -7.74 3.50 -7.37
CA GLU A 524 -7.78 2.59 -8.51
C GLU A 524 -8.65 3.10 -9.66
N THR A 525 -9.49 4.12 -9.42
CA THR A 525 -10.31 4.76 -10.47
C THR A 525 -9.50 5.67 -11.40
N ARG A 526 -8.23 5.92 -11.08
CA ARG A 526 -7.37 6.79 -11.91
C ARG A 526 -7.36 6.34 -13.37
N ASN A 527 -7.53 7.31 -14.28
CA ASN A 527 -7.57 7.12 -15.72
C ASN A 527 -8.73 6.25 -16.24
N LEU A 528 -9.62 5.76 -15.38
CA LEU A 528 -10.79 4.95 -15.76
C LEU A 528 -12.06 5.78 -15.72
N ASP A 529 -12.96 5.55 -16.66
CA ASP A 529 -14.24 6.23 -16.78
C ASP A 529 -15.41 5.24 -16.75
N PHE A 530 -16.44 5.60 -15.97
CA PHE A 530 -17.63 4.77 -15.77
C PHE A 530 -18.88 5.58 -16.09
N THR A 531 -19.90 4.92 -16.63
CA THR A 531 -21.22 5.56 -16.88
C THR A 531 -22.08 5.56 -15.62
N ASP A 532 -21.96 4.52 -14.81
CA ASP A 532 -22.70 4.32 -13.56
C ASP A 532 -21.72 4.06 -12.42
N MET A 533 -21.86 4.81 -11.33
CA MET A 533 -20.96 4.70 -10.19
C MET A 533 -21.72 4.79 -8.88
N LEU A 534 -21.44 3.85 -7.98
CA LEU A 534 -21.86 3.87 -6.59
C LEU A 534 -20.62 4.06 -5.72
N ILE A 535 -20.59 5.12 -4.92
CA ILE A 535 -19.50 5.40 -3.99
C ILE A 535 -19.99 5.15 -2.56
N LEU A 536 -19.32 4.25 -1.85
CA LEU A 536 -19.65 3.89 -0.48
C LEU A 536 -18.76 4.61 0.53
N SER A 537 -19.29 4.85 1.72
CA SER A 537 -18.60 5.50 2.85
C SER A 537 -18.11 6.92 2.55
N CYS A 538 -18.98 7.74 1.92
CA CYS A 538 -18.73 9.16 1.69
C CYS A 538 -18.90 9.95 3.01
N ASN A 539 -18.10 9.60 4.01
CA ASN A 539 -18.11 10.18 5.34
C ASN A 539 -16.92 11.12 5.54
N GLU A 540 -17.04 12.03 6.51
CA GLU A 540 -15.93 12.90 6.93
C GLU A 540 -14.69 12.08 7.26
N GLY A 541 -13.51 12.50 6.76
CA GLY A 541 -12.25 11.80 6.95
C GLY A 541 -12.04 10.56 6.07
N LYS A 542 -13.06 10.09 5.33
CA LYS A 542 -12.95 8.99 4.36
C LYS A 542 -12.98 9.51 2.93
N LEU A 543 -13.91 10.42 2.59
CA LEU A 543 -13.97 11.13 1.32
C LEU A 543 -14.44 12.58 1.54
N PRO A 544 -13.55 13.56 1.46
CA PRO A 544 -12.11 13.44 1.25
C PRO A 544 -11.39 12.73 2.40
N LYS A 545 -10.31 12.01 2.08
CA LYS A 545 -9.49 11.35 3.09
C LYS A 545 -8.81 12.41 3.95
N GLY A 546 -8.88 12.25 5.26
CA GLY A 546 -8.17 13.12 6.20
C GLY A 546 -6.67 13.10 5.90
N VAL A 547 -6.07 14.27 5.83
CA VAL A 547 -4.62 14.39 5.58
C VAL A 547 -3.92 14.46 6.93
N ASN A 548 -3.35 13.33 7.36
CA ASN A 548 -2.38 13.32 8.47
C ASN A 548 -0.99 13.51 7.88
N ASP A 549 -0.32 14.58 8.26
CA ASP A 549 1.05 14.87 7.85
C ASP A 549 1.99 14.48 8.98
N SER A 550 2.27 13.18 9.08
CA SER A 550 3.29 12.69 10.01
C SER A 550 4.66 12.90 9.35
N SER A 551 5.42 13.87 9.85
CA SER A 551 6.78 14.21 9.40
C SER A 551 7.56 14.84 10.54
N PHE A 552 8.88 14.64 10.61
CA PHE A 552 9.75 15.39 11.52
C PHE A 552 10.07 16.78 10.97
N ILE A 553 9.93 16.97 9.65
CA ILE A 553 10.23 18.23 8.98
C ILE A 553 9.03 19.18 9.10
N PRO A 554 9.16 20.33 9.79
CA PRO A 554 8.06 21.29 9.94
C PRO A 554 7.49 21.79 8.61
N TYR A 555 6.22 22.16 8.60
CA TYR A 555 5.50 22.66 7.42
C TYR A 555 6.21 23.84 6.74
N SER A 556 6.73 24.78 7.51
CA SER A 556 7.46 25.96 7.00
C SER A 556 8.72 25.57 6.22
N ILE A 557 9.49 24.61 6.72
CA ILE A 557 10.67 24.07 6.04
C ILE A 557 10.23 23.30 4.79
N ARG A 558 9.23 22.42 4.91
CA ARG A 558 8.70 21.68 3.75
C ARG A 558 8.32 22.64 2.63
N LYS A 559 7.59 23.71 2.95
CA LYS A 559 7.19 24.73 1.98
C LYS A 559 8.37 25.51 1.40
N ALA A 560 9.35 25.87 2.22
CA ALA A 560 10.51 26.65 1.79
C ALA A 560 11.43 25.87 0.82
N TYR A 561 11.53 24.56 1.00
CA TYR A 561 12.39 23.69 0.17
C TYR A 561 11.64 22.83 -0.85
N GLY A 562 10.37 23.14 -1.11
CA GLY A 562 9.58 22.47 -2.13
C GLY A 562 9.20 21.01 -1.82
N LEU A 563 9.27 20.59 -0.55
CA LEU A 563 8.82 19.27 -0.10
C LEU A 563 7.29 19.19 -0.15
N THR A 564 6.76 17.97 -0.20
CA THR A 564 5.32 17.73 -0.24
C THR A 564 4.63 18.26 1.03
N THR A 565 3.64 19.11 0.90
CA THR A 565 2.86 19.70 1.99
C THR A 565 1.43 19.18 2.04
N VAL A 566 0.70 19.52 3.11
CA VAL A 566 -0.75 19.23 3.22
C VAL A 566 -1.53 19.85 2.06
N ASP A 567 -1.19 21.07 1.64
CA ASP A 567 -1.87 21.76 0.53
C ASP A 567 -1.74 20.97 -0.78
N ASN A 568 -0.56 20.38 -1.04
CA ASN A 568 -0.34 19.51 -2.18
C ASN A 568 -1.28 18.29 -2.15
N LYS A 569 -1.41 17.66 -0.97
CA LYS A 569 -2.29 16.50 -0.79
C LYS A 569 -3.76 16.85 -0.99
N VAL A 570 -4.22 18.01 -0.51
CA VAL A 570 -5.58 18.51 -0.74
C VAL A 570 -5.86 18.66 -2.23
N ALA A 571 -4.96 19.28 -2.98
CA ALA A 571 -5.09 19.46 -4.42
C ALA A 571 -5.17 18.10 -5.17
N ILE A 572 -4.35 17.12 -4.77
CA ILE A 572 -4.38 15.76 -5.33
C ILE A 572 -5.74 15.09 -5.09
N TYR A 573 -6.25 15.11 -3.85
CA TYR A 573 -7.54 14.48 -3.53
C TYR A 573 -8.71 15.17 -4.22
N ALA A 574 -8.70 16.51 -4.32
CA ALA A 574 -9.67 17.26 -5.08
C ALA A 574 -9.69 16.85 -6.56
N TYR A 575 -8.50 16.74 -7.19
CA TYR A 575 -8.39 16.25 -8.56
C TYR A 575 -8.95 14.83 -8.72
N TYR A 576 -8.58 13.89 -7.87
CA TYR A 576 -9.08 12.51 -7.98
C TYR A 576 -10.59 12.44 -7.87
N PHE A 577 -11.20 13.21 -6.98
CA PHE A 577 -12.64 13.27 -6.84
C PHE A 577 -13.32 13.82 -8.11
N TYR A 578 -12.93 14.98 -8.57
CA TYR A 578 -13.54 15.60 -9.77
C TYR A 578 -13.28 14.77 -11.02
N ARG A 579 -12.08 14.25 -11.19
CA ARG A 579 -11.73 13.38 -12.31
C ARG A 579 -12.58 12.12 -12.34
N MET A 580 -12.79 11.47 -11.21
CA MET A 580 -13.57 10.24 -11.08
C MET A 580 -15.03 10.45 -11.54
N ILE A 581 -15.64 11.59 -11.24
CA ILE A 581 -17.03 11.86 -11.54
C ILE A 581 -17.26 12.61 -12.86
N GLN A 582 -16.22 13.18 -13.49
CA GLN A 582 -16.38 14.11 -14.60
C GLN A 582 -17.14 13.53 -15.80
N ARG A 583 -16.94 12.24 -16.13
CA ARG A 583 -17.62 11.57 -17.27
C ARG A 583 -18.76 10.65 -16.85
N CYS A 584 -19.01 10.49 -15.55
CA CYS A 584 -20.09 9.66 -15.01
C CYS A 584 -21.47 10.29 -15.32
N GLN A 585 -22.47 9.46 -15.68
CA GLN A 585 -23.85 9.88 -15.96
C GLN A 585 -24.79 9.61 -14.79
N HIS A 586 -24.63 8.47 -14.12
CA HIS A 586 -25.45 8.05 -12.98
C HIS A 586 -24.55 7.82 -11.77
N LEU A 587 -24.68 8.71 -10.80
CA LEU A 587 -23.81 8.75 -9.63
C LEU A 587 -24.65 8.58 -8.36
N ALA A 588 -24.26 7.69 -7.49
CA ALA A 588 -24.88 7.50 -6.18
C ALA A 588 -23.80 7.55 -5.08
N PHE A 589 -24.06 8.32 -4.04
CA PHE A 589 -23.23 8.44 -2.86
C PHE A 589 -23.95 7.85 -1.66
N THR A 590 -23.30 6.98 -0.91
CA THR A 590 -23.81 6.50 0.38
C THR A 590 -22.96 7.05 1.52
N TYR A 591 -23.60 7.36 2.63
CA TYR A 591 -22.98 7.92 3.82
C TYR A 591 -23.72 7.52 5.10
N ASN A 592 -23.05 7.60 6.24
CA ASN A 592 -23.66 7.39 7.53
C ASN A 592 -24.26 8.70 8.07
N ASN A 593 -25.39 8.59 8.77
CA ASN A 593 -26.04 9.72 9.47
C ASN A 593 -26.01 9.50 10.99
#